data_92ab5a532d021662f210a3224a14ca64
#
_entry.id   92ab5a532d021662f210a3224a14ca64
#
_cell.length_a   1.000
_cell.length_b   1.000
_cell.length_c   1.000
_cell.angle_alpha   90.00
_cell.angle_beta   90.00
_cell.angle_gamma   90.00
#
_symmetry.space_group_name_H-M   'P 1'
#
loop_
_entity.id
_entity.type
_entity.pdbx_description
1 polymer ?
#
loop_
_entity_poly.entity_id
_entity_poly.type
_entity_poly.pdbx_seq_one_letter_code
_entity_poly.pdbx_strand_id
1 'polypeptide(L)'
;NRNVRQRAFYYTHAIADSKNADAVYMLNTSAFRSTDAGKSMTSVGNGTHGDFHDLWVDPDDPQHLVIGNDGGGSVSMNGGQRWTAQDFPTEQFYRIATTAHIPYHLCGSQQDNSTLCIPFNWNLGSGRVGRGGGGGGAPAAPVWYEAGGGEPGYMAPDPKDPDLYFAGTNNGGFLDKYNRRTGQNLEVNPYPWMYSGEPSSEIRERWQWTYPVIFSPADPKILYVSSQRLWKTPDGGRTWTALSGDLTRHDPRTMGHSGGPITGDMNGPEVYAVIFAVGPGKKDANIIWTGSDDGLVHVTRDGGTTWAKVTPREMPEYGRVSQIDASAFNPGAAYLSVRRPLMDDKAPYIFKTADF
;
A
#
# COMPACT_ATOMS: atom_id res chain seq x y z
N ASN A 1 -6.87 22.59 -19.05
CA ASN A 1 -5.76 23.05 -18.21
C ASN A 1 -5.23 21.86 -17.39
N ARG A 2 -3.99 21.43 -17.62
CA ARG A 2 -3.39 20.25 -16.95
C ARG A 2 -3.24 20.46 -15.44
N ASN A 3 -3.07 21.68 -14.97
CA ASN A 3 -2.85 21.96 -13.55
C ASN A 3 -4.10 21.73 -12.69
N VAL A 4 -5.28 21.89 -13.26
CA VAL A 4 -6.56 21.71 -12.54
C VAL A 4 -7.21 20.35 -12.82
N ARG A 5 -6.54 19.48 -13.58
CA ARG A 5 -7.05 18.16 -13.95
C ARG A 5 -5.89 17.17 -14.06
N GLN A 6 -5.32 16.81 -12.94
CA GLN A 6 -4.20 15.85 -12.87
C GLN A 6 -4.70 14.40 -12.88
N ARG A 7 -5.76 14.12 -12.10
CA ARG A 7 -6.51 12.87 -12.13
C ARG A 7 -7.98 13.18 -12.40
N ALA A 8 -8.51 12.70 -13.51
CA ALA A 8 -9.84 13.07 -13.96
C ALA A 8 -10.97 12.20 -13.40
N PHE A 9 -10.64 11.18 -12.67
CA PHE A 9 -11.57 10.31 -11.96
C PHE A 9 -11.42 10.54 -10.46
N TYR A 10 -12.41 10.08 -9.70
CA TYR A 10 -12.42 9.95 -8.26
C TYR A 10 -12.64 11.26 -7.49
N TYR A 11 -11.74 12.23 -7.54
CA TYR A 11 -11.83 13.45 -6.74
C TYR A 11 -11.67 14.75 -7.55
N THR A 12 -12.10 14.75 -8.79
CA THR A 12 -12.19 15.99 -9.58
C THR A 12 -13.52 16.68 -9.31
N HIS A 13 -13.50 17.78 -8.57
CA HIS A 13 -14.68 18.54 -8.20
C HIS A 13 -14.57 20.00 -8.65
N ALA A 14 -15.71 20.58 -9.03
CA ALA A 14 -15.87 22.00 -9.29
C ALA A 14 -16.96 22.54 -8.36
N ILE A 15 -16.63 23.51 -7.51
CA ILE A 15 -17.52 24.06 -6.49
C ILE A 15 -17.63 25.55 -6.69
N ALA A 16 -18.85 26.06 -6.83
CA ALA A 16 -19.13 27.47 -7.02
C ALA A 16 -19.15 28.22 -5.66
N ASP A 17 -18.69 29.45 -5.68
CA ASP A 17 -18.86 30.38 -4.55
C ASP A 17 -20.31 30.91 -4.54
N SER A 18 -20.96 30.95 -3.38
CA SER A 18 -22.35 31.34 -3.24
C SER A 18 -22.59 32.85 -3.39
N LYS A 19 -21.56 33.67 -3.23
CA LYS A 19 -21.64 35.15 -3.25
C LYS A 19 -21.01 35.76 -4.49
N ASN A 20 -20.11 35.04 -5.18
CA ASN A 20 -19.42 35.58 -6.35
C ASN A 20 -19.55 34.59 -7.52
N ALA A 21 -20.38 34.94 -8.52
CA ALA A 21 -20.62 34.09 -9.70
C ALA A 21 -19.37 33.86 -10.56
N ASP A 22 -18.35 34.66 -10.42
CA ASP A 22 -17.06 34.52 -11.13
C ASP A 22 -16.05 33.69 -10.33
N ALA A 23 -16.41 33.28 -9.10
CA ALA A 23 -15.52 32.47 -8.26
C ALA A 23 -15.89 30.99 -8.30
N VAL A 24 -14.88 30.15 -8.56
CA VAL A 24 -15.00 28.69 -8.60
C VAL A 24 -13.77 28.05 -7.97
N TYR A 25 -14.01 27.00 -7.22
CA TYR A 25 -12.96 26.13 -6.69
C TYR A 25 -12.87 24.86 -7.54
N MET A 26 -11.64 24.42 -7.78
CA MET A 26 -11.35 23.17 -8.49
C MET A 26 -10.49 22.30 -7.59
N LEU A 27 -11.01 21.10 -7.28
CA LEU A 27 -10.31 20.09 -6.49
C LEU A 27 -9.76 19.00 -7.39
N ASN A 28 -8.57 18.56 -7.06
CA ASN A 28 -7.90 17.39 -7.63
C ASN A 28 -6.75 17.00 -6.70
N THR A 29 -5.59 16.55 -7.22
CA THR A 29 -4.37 16.36 -6.41
C THR A 29 -3.94 17.68 -5.74
N SER A 30 -4.32 18.80 -6.31
CA SER A 30 -4.16 20.15 -5.74
C SER A 30 -5.48 20.89 -5.76
N ALA A 31 -5.68 21.85 -4.85
CA ALA A 31 -6.85 22.71 -4.80
C ALA A 31 -6.55 24.10 -5.38
N PHE A 32 -7.45 24.58 -6.21
CA PHE A 32 -7.32 25.88 -6.89
C PHE A 32 -8.60 26.71 -6.72
N ARG A 33 -8.45 28.02 -6.79
CA ARG A 33 -9.55 28.99 -6.85
C ARG A 33 -9.38 29.92 -8.05
N SER A 34 -10.47 30.19 -8.75
CA SER A 34 -10.61 31.31 -9.68
C SER A 34 -11.52 32.34 -9.08
N THR A 35 -11.33 33.62 -9.43
CA THR A 35 -12.25 34.76 -9.14
C THR A 35 -12.58 35.55 -10.40
N ASP A 36 -12.25 35.00 -11.57
CA ASP A 36 -12.41 35.64 -12.88
C ASP A 36 -13.09 34.70 -13.91
N ALA A 37 -14.05 33.89 -13.44
CA ALA A 37 -14.81 32.94 -14.24
C ALA A 37 -13.92 31.87 -14.91
N GLY A 38 -12.89 31.40 -14.19
CA GLY A 38 -12.02 30.32 -14.64
C GLY A 38 -10.88 30.73 -15.60
N LYS A 39 -10.69 31.99 -15.84
CA LYS A 39 -9.62 32.49 -16.72
C LYS A 39 -8.24 32.31 -16.08
N SER A 40 -8.13 32.55 -14.79
CA SER A 40 -6.93 32.27 -14.00
C SER A 40 -7.24 31.37 -12.79
N MET A 41 -6.24 30.64 -12.31
CA MET A 41 -6.34 29.72 -11.17
C MET A 41 -5.19 29.97 -10.20
N THR A 42 -5.52 30.14 -8.93
CA THR A 42 -4.56 30.31 -7.84
C THR A 42 -4.68 29.13 -6.88
N SER A 43 -3.56 28.57 -6.44
CA SER A 43 -3.56 27.48 -5.45
C SER A 43 -4.10 27.98 -4.11
N VAL A 44 -4.98 27.19 -3.48
CA VAL A 44 -5.60 27.51 -2.18
C VAL A 44 -5.40 26.42 -1.12
N GLY A 45 -4.90 25.24 -1.47
CA GLY A 45 -4.65 24.13 -0.56
C GLY A 45 -3.28 24.14 0.11
N ASN A 46 -2.55 25.25 0.05
CA ASN A 46 -1.17 25.31 0.55
C ASN A 46 -1.09 25.10 2.06
N GLY A 47 -0.20 24.19 2.49
CA GLY A 47 0.00 23.85 3.91
C GLY A 47 -0.95 22.77 4.44
N THR A 48 -1.74 22.15 3.58
CA THR A 48 -2.49 20.91 3.85
C THR A 48 -1.91 19.77 3.01
N HIS A 49 -2.34 18.54 3.27
CA HIS A 49 -2.04 17.40 2.41
C HIS A 49 -2.64 17.57 1.01
N GLY A 50 -2.17 16.81 0.03
CA GLY A 50 -2.74 16.74 -1.32
C GLY A 50 -3.99 15.88 -1.41
N ASP A 51 -4.39 15.58 -2.65
CA ASP A 51 -5.49 14.67 -2.99
C ASP A 51 -6.81 15.09 -2.32
N PHE A 52 -7.37 16.19 -2.86
CA PHE A 52 -8.54 16.87 -2.29
C PHE A 52 -9.85 16.22 -2.73
N HIS A 53 -10.64 15.74 -1.76
CA HIS A 53 -11.88 15.00 -1.97
C HIS A 53 -13.12 15.87 -1.93
N ASP A 54 -13.17 16.85 -1.05
CA ASP A 54 -14.35 17.74 -0.93
C ASP A 54 -13.98 19.09 -0.35
N LEU A 55 -14.83 20.08 -0.61
CA LEU A 55 -14.74 21.45 -0.09
C LEU A 55 -16.15 21.96 0.20
N TRP A 56 -16.37 22.39 1.42
CA TRP A 56 -17.53 23.20 1.77
C TRP A 56 -17.12 24.68 1.85
N VAL A 57 -17.91 25.51 1.21
CA VAL A 57 -17.80 26.99 1.25
C VAL A 57 -19.00 27.49 2.03
N ASP A 58 -18.77 28.25 3.10
CA ASP A 58 -19.86 28.82 3.86
C ASP A 58 -20.73 29.73 2.95
N PRO A 59 -22.04 29.45 2.82
CA PRO A 59 -22.91 30.23 1.96
C PRO A 59 -23.09 31.67 2.43
N ASP A 60 -22.84 31.97 3.69
CA ASP A 60 -22.98 33.30 4.27
C ASP A 60 -21.64 34.05 4.34
N ASP A 61 -20.53 33.35 4.51
CA ASP A 61 -19.18 33.90 4.54
C ASP A 61 -18.18 33.07 3.71
N PRO A 62 -17.92 33.41 2.43
CA PRO A 62 -16.98 32.69 1.57
C PRO A 62 -15.51 32.71 2.02
N GLN A 63 -15.17 33.42 3.10
CA GLN A 63 -13.87 33.33 3.73
C GLN A 63 -13.76 32.10 4.63
N HIS A 64 -14.89 31.55 5.05
CA HIS A 64 -14.97 30.36 5.88
C HIS A 64 -15.10 29.11 4.97
N LEU A 65 -14.09 28.27 5.02
CA LEU A 65 -13.97 27.06 4.19
C LEU A 65 -13.65 25.85 5.07
N VAL A 66 -14.20 24.71 4.69
CA VAL A 66 -13.79 23.40 5.24
C VAL A 66 -13.36 22.53 4.08
N ILE A 67 -12.16 21.94 4.13
CA ILE A 67 -11.61 21.09 3.07
C ILE A 67 -11.26 19.73 3.63
N GLY A 68 -11.54 18.66 2.84
CA GLY A 68 -11.15 17.29 3.10
C GLY A 68 -10.16 16.80 2.05
N ASN A 69 -9.11 16.12 2.51
CA ASN A 69 -8.09 15.49 1.66
C ASN A 69 -7.49 14.27 2.37
N ASP A 70 -6.50 13.61 1.76
CA ASP A 70 -5.91 12.38 2.31
C ASP A 70 -5.19 12.57 3.65
N GLY A 71 -4.85 13.80 4.04
CA GLY A 71 -4.35 14.13 5.37
C GLY A 71 -5.43 14.44 6.41
N GLY A 72 -6.73 14.42 6.04
CA GLY A 72 -7.86 14.69 6.91
C GLY A 72 -8.58 15.99 6.59
N GLY A 73 -9.19 16.61 7.59
CA GLY A 73 -9.94 17.86 7.45
C GLY A 73 -9.16 19.11 7.89
N SER A 74 -9.38 20.21 7.23
CA SER A 74 -8.83 21.54 7.62
C SER A 74 -9.86 22.62 7.44
N VAL A 75 -9.77 23.66 8.29
CA VAL A 75 -10.63 24.83 8.27
C VAL A 75 -9.81 26.07 7.93
N SER A 76 -10.37 26.91 7.06
CA SER A 76 -9.84 28.24 6.77
C SER A 76 -10.87 29.30 7.10
N MET A 77 -10.45 30.40 7.72
CA MET A 77 -11.26 31.57 8.02
C MET A 77 -10.85 32.80 7.18
N ASN A 78 -10.03 32.59 6.13
CA ASN A 78 -9.49 33.68 5.31
C ASN A 78 -9.40 33.27 3.81
N GLY A 79 -10.41 32.56 3.32
CA GLY A 79 -10.55 32.22 1.91
C GLY A 79 -9.47 31.28 1.38
N GLY A 80 -8.94 30.38 2.23
CA GLY A 80 -7.93 29.39 1.84
C GLY A 80 -6.48 29.90 1.87
N GLN A 81 -6.23 31.10 2.43
CA GLN A 81 -4.86 31.60 2.58
C GLN A 81 -4.08 30.89 3.71
N ARG A 82 -4.79 30.48 4.74
CA ARG A 82 -4.27 29.67 5.86
C ARG A 82 -5.28 28.63 6.27
N TRP A 83 -4.78 27.49 6.70
CA TRP A 83 -5.56 26.34 7.14
C TRP A 83 -5.14 25.90 8.54
N THR A 84 -6.06 25.27 9.26
CA THR A 84 -5.72 24.57 10.50
C THR A 84 -4.79 23.41 10.20
N ALA A 85 -3.94 23.05 11.18
CA ALA A 85 -3.04 21.89 11.05
C ALA A 85 -3.84 20.59 10.94
N GLN A 86 -3.28 19.64 10.21
CA GLN A 86 -3.77 18.25 10.07
C GLN A 86 -2.89 17.35 10.93
N ASP A 87 -3.09 17.38 12.25
CA ASP A 87 -2.34 16.63 13.25
C ASP A 87 -3.17 15.49 13.86
N PHE A 88 -3.91 14.79 13.02
CA PHE A 88 -4.73 13.65 13.43
C PHE A 88 -3.84 12.45 13.77
N PRO A 89 -4.01 11.82 14.95
CA PRO A 89 -3.24 10.64 15.34
C PRO A 89 -3.85 9.36 14.74
N THR A 90 -4.07 9.35 13.43
CA THR A 90 -4.69 8.25 12.67
C THR A 90 -3.89 7.98 11.41
N GLU A 91 -3.72 6.71 11.09
CA GLU A 91 -2.98 6.25 9.91
C GLU A 91 -3.65 5.02 9.30
N GLN A 92 -3.52 4.85 7.98
CA GLN A 92 -3.98 3.67 7.28
C GLN A 92 -2.80 2.74 6.99
N PHE A 93 -2.68 1.67 7.77
CA PHE A 93 -1.68 0.63 7.53
C PHE A 93 -2.23 -0.50 6.67
N TYR A 94 -1.46 -0.93 5.67
CA TYR A 94 -1.80 -2.10 4.86
C TYR A 94 -1.45 -3.41 5.56
N ARG A 95 -0.26 -3.50 6.11
CA ARG A 95 0.28 -4.67 6.79
C ARG A 95 1.15 -4.25 7.96
N ILE A 96 1.17 -5.08 9.01
CA ILE A 96 2.01 -4.87 10.19
C ILE A 96 3.04 -6.00 10.27
N ALA A 97 4.28 -5.64 10.53
CA ALA A 97 5.38 -6.57 10.82
C ALA A 97 6.04 -6.23 12.15
N THR A 98 6.68 -7.23 12.74
CA THR A 98 7.49 -7.04 13.96
C THR A 98 8.97 -7.21 13.64
N THR A 99 9.81 -6.44 14.33
CA THR A 99 11.27 -6.56 14.19
C THR A 99 11.85 -7.55 15.19
N ALA A 100 13.11 -7.92 15.00
CA ALA A 100 13.86 -8.76 15.94
C ALA A 100 14.49 -7.97 17.12
N HIS A 101 14.15 -6.71 17.33
CA HIS A 101 14.56 -5.96 18.53
C HIS A 101 13.99 -6.55 19.82
N ILE A 102 14.63 -6.29 20.93
CA ILE A 102 14.14 -6.63 22.27
C ILE A 102 14.09 -5.36 23.13
N PRO A 103 12.91 -4.83 23.44
CA PRO A 103 11.58 -5.24 22.95
C PRO A 103 11.42 -4.99 21.43
N TYR A 104 10.54 -5.76 20.80
CA TYR A 104 10.31 -5.65 19.36
C TYR A 104 9.69 -4.29 18.99
N HIS A 105 9.85 -3.89 17.73
CA HIS A 105 9.15 -2.75 17.16
C HIS A 105 8.02 -3.24 16.25
N LEU A 106 6.97 -2.44 16.16
CA LEU A 106 5.88 -2.59 15.19
C LEU A 106 6.19 -1.70 13.99
N CYS A 107 6.13 -2.27 12.81
CA CYS A 107 6.40 -1.57 11.56
C CYS A 107 5.30 -1.80 10.54
N GLY A 108 5.06 -0.81 9.69
CA GLY A 108 4.12 -0.93 8.59
C GLY A 108 4.28 0.19 7.57
N SER A 109 3.74 -0.04 6.37
CA SER A 109 3.59 0.99 5.34
C SER A 109 2.25 1.68 5.53
N GLN A 110 2.26 3.00 5.43
CA GLN A 110 1.10 3.87 5.62
C GLN A 110 0.70 4.48 4.29
N GLN A 111 -0.58 4.43 3.97
CA GLN A 111 -1.11 5.13 2.81
C GLN A 111 -0.70 6.61 2.88
N ASP A 112 -0.14 7.13 1.80
CA ASP A 112 0.28 8.54 1.60
C ASP A 112 1.38 9.07 2.55
N ASN A 113 1.88 8.25 3.49
CA ASN A 113 2.82 8.69 4.51
C ASN A 113 4.10 7.84 4.64
N SER A 114 4.42 6.97 3.65
CA SER A 114 5.62 6.13 3.68
C SER A 114 5.58 5.04 4.76
N THR A 115 6.71 4.62 5.30
CA THR A 115 6.80 3.57 6.32
C THR A 115 6.99 4.15 7.71
N LEU A 116 6.52 3.43 8.72
CA LEU A 116 6.71 3.80 10.11
C LEU A 116 7.03 2.59 10.95
N CYS A 117 8.00 2.75 11.86
CA CYS A 117 8.29 1.81 12.93
C CYS A 117 8.22 2.49 14.29
N ILE A 118 7.65 1.79 15.29
CA ILE A 118 7.55 2.26 16.66
C ILE A 118 7.91 1.15 17.64
N PRO A 119 8.74 1.40 18.68
CA PRO A 119 9.00 0.43 19.74
C PRO A 119 7.72 0.02 20.45
N PHE A 120 7.52 -1.27 20.68
CA PHE A 120 6.32 -1.81 21.34
C PHE A 120 6.03 -1.18 22.71
N ASN A 121 7.07 -0.94 23.50
CA ASN A 121 6.96 -0.39 24.85
C ASN A 121 7.06 1.14 24.89
N TRP A 122 6.87 1.80 23.74
CA TRP A 122 6.88 3.24 23.72
C TRP A 122 5.85 3.77 24.73
N ASN A 123 6.37 4.45 25.71
CA ASN A 123 5.60 5.19 26.71
C ASN A 123 4.64 4.40 27.62
N LEU A 124 4.83 3.10 27.81
CA LEU A 124 4.06 2.36 28.83
C LEU A 124 4.33 2.86 30.26
N GLY A 125 5.33 3.73 30.46
CA GLY A 125 5.70 4.28 31.77
C GLY A 125 5.45 5.78 31.98
N SER A 126 5.16 6.55 30.95
CA SER A 126 4.89 7.99 31.05
C SER A 126 3.45 8.30 30.63
N GLY A 127 2.50 8.11 31.51
CA GLY A 127 1.08 8.39 31.29
C GLY A 127 0.74 9.84 30.91
N ARG A 128 1.34 10.37 29.85
CA ARG A 128 1.02 11.68 29.29
C ARG A 128 1.17 11.71 27.78
N VAL A 129 0.19 11.23 27.08
CA VAL A 129 -0.19 11.84 25.82
C VAL A 129 -0.73 13.24 26.18
N GLY A 130 -0.13 14.28 25.68
CA GLY A 130 -0.25 15.65 26.01
C GLY A 130 -1.63 16.14 26.47
N ARG A 131 -1.70 16.57 27.71
CA ARG A 131 -2.55 17.66 28.14
C ARG A 131 -1.64 18.82 28.53
N GLY A 132 -1.84 19.92 27.89
CA GLY A 132 -1.07 21.13 28.04
C GLY A 132 -0.92 21.54 29.51
N GLY A 133 0.31 21.73 29.90
CA GLY A 133 0.70 22.33 31.17
C GLY A 133 2.13 22.87 30.96
N GLY A 134 2.27 24.19 30.95
CA GLY A 134 3.46 24.93 30.61
C GLY A 134 4.69 24.47 31.40
N GLY A 135 5.71 24.10 30.68
CA GLY A 135 7.06 23.88 31.11
C GLY A 135 7.87 23.72 29.85
N GLY A 136 8.68 24.73 29.50
CA GLY A 136 9.47 24.78 28.27
C GLY A 136 10.61 23.75 28.23
N GLY A 137 10.26 22.48 28.07
CA GLY A 137 11.18 21.44 27.66
C GLY A 137 11.11 21.29 26.13
N ALA A 138 12.24 21.13 25.47
CA ALA A 138 12.28 20.79 24.05
C ALA A 138 11.37 19.57 23.79
N PRO A 139 10.61 19.52 22.68
CA PRO A 139 9.79 18.36 22.37
C PRO A 139 10.68 17.12 22.36
N ALA A 140 10.27 16.08 23.10
CA ALA A 140 10.96 14.80 23.04
C ALA A 140 11.04 14.36 21.58
N ALA A 141 12.20 13.90 21.13
CA ALA A 141 12.38 13.39 19.77
C ALA A 141 11.31 12.33 19.49
N PRO A 142 10.74 12.31 18.28
CA PRO A 142 9.73 11.32 17.92
C PRO A 142 10.29 9.93 18.15
N VAL A 143 9.52 9.08 18.82
CA VAL A 143 9.94 7.71 19.15
C VAL A 143 9.79 6.79 17.94
N TRP A 144 9.01 7.19 16.95
CA TRP A 144 8.85 6.51 15.68
C TRP A 144 9.98 6.90 14.70
N TYR A 145 10.22 6.05 13.72
CA TYR A 145 11.19 6.29 12.65
C TYR A 145 10.72 5.66 11.35
N GLU A 146 11.14 6.25 10.24
CA GLU A 146 10.93 5.69 8.90
C GLU A 146 11.92 4.55 8.64
N ALA A 147 11.51 3.59 7.82
CA ALA A 147 12.30 2.39 7.54
C ALA A 147 12.41 2.06 6.04
N GLY A 148 12.50 3.09 5.21
CA GLY A 148 12.62 2.98 3.76
C GLY A 148 11.33 2.51 3.08
N GLY A 149 11.37 2.36 1.76
CA GLY A 149 10.21 2.01 0.96
C GLY A 149 9.24 3.16 0.75
N GLY A 150 8.04 2.82 0.33
CA GLY A 150 6.95 3.75 0.10
C GLY A 150 5.70 3.37 0.90
N GLU A 151 4.59 3.92 0.48
CA GLU A 151 3.28 3.72 1.11
C GLU A 151 2.67 2.32 0.91
N PRO A 152 2.99 1.52 -0.16
CA PRO A 152 2.28 0.29 -0.42
C PRO A 152 2.73 -0.89 0.42
N GLY A 153 1.77 -1.58 0.93
CA GLY A 153 1.70 -2.96 1.30
C GLY A 153 2.61 -3.52 2.36
N TYR A 154 3.59 -4.25 1.93
CA TYR A 154 4.42 -5.08 2.80
C TYR A 154 5.71 -4.40 3.20
N MET A 155 6.07 -4.64 4.45
CA MET A 155 7.36 -4.33 5.02
C MET A 155 7.90 -5.60 5.69
N ALA A 156 9.15 -5.98 5.38
CA ALA A 156 9.81 -7.16 5.93
C ALA A 156 11.09 -6.77 6.68
N PRO A 157 11.04 -6.59 8.00
CA PRO A 157 12.23 -6.48 8.82
C PRO A 157 13.08 -7.75 8.70
N ASP A 158 14.40 -7.60 8.59
CA ASP A 158 15.30 -8.76 8.53
C ASP A 158 15.27 -9.50 9.88
N PRO A 159 15.03 -10.82 9.89
CA PRO A 159 14.91 -11.59 11.13
C PRO A 159 16.23 -11.74 11.90
N LYS A 160 17.37 -11.43 11.29
CA LYS A 160 18.71 -11.52 11.91
C LYS A 160 19.34 -10.16 12.21
N ASP A 161 18.98 -9.14 11.45
CA ASP A 161 19.45 -7.77 11.64
C ASP A 161 18.26 -6.82 11.84
N PRO A 162 17.94 -6.48 13.09
CA PRO A 162 16.73 -5.71 13.40
C PRO A 162 16.73 -4.29 12.83
N ASP A 163 17.88 -3.77 12.36
CA ASP A 163 17.99 -2.45 11.73
C ASP A 163 18.00 -2.50 10.20
N LEU A 164 17.75 -3.68 9.62
CA LEU A 164 17.68 -3.86 8.18
C LEU A 164 16.25 -4.16 7.77
N TYR A 165 15.74 -3.45 6.76
CA TYR A 165 14.34 -3.52 6.32
C TYR A 165 14.27 -3.69 4.81
N PHE A 166 13.27 -4.44 4.35
CA PHE A 166 12.87 -4.53 2.96
C PHE A 166 11.43 -4.06 2.83
N ALA A 167 11.18 -3.08 1.97
CA ALA A 167 9.85 -2.53 1.78
C ALA A 167 9.60 -2.19 0.31
N GLY A 168 8.39 -2.48 -0.17
CA GLY A 168 7.97 -2.08 -1.51
C GLY A 168 7.86 -0.56 -1.62
N THR A 169 8.04 -0.05 -2.83
CA THR A 169 7.79 1.34 -3.14
C THR A 169 6.63 1.48 -4.12
N ASN A 170 6.13 2.69 -4.28
CA ASN A 170 5.08 3.00 -5.23
C ASN A 170 5.58 2.72 -6.66
N ASN A 171 4.73 2.14 -7.49
CA ASN A 171 4.98 1.92 -8.92
C ASN A 171 6.04 0.87 -9.29
N GLY A 172 5.61 -0.34 -9.56
CA GLY A 172 6.32 -1.22 -10.44
C GLY A 172 7.41 -2.10 -9.84
N GLY A 173 7.17 -2.69 -8.68
CA GLY A 173 8.05 -3.72 -8.14
C GLY A 173 9.41 -3.20 -7.69
N PHE A 174 9.49 -1.92 -7.39
CA PHE A 174 10.65 -1.36 -6.72
C PHE A 174 10.66 -1.83 -5.28
N LEU A 175 11.80 -2.33 -4.84
CA LEU A 175 12.02 -2.87 -3.51
C LEU A 175 13.23 -2.19 -2.90
N ASP A 176 13.00 -1.49 -1.83
CA ASP A 176 14.06 -0.85 -1.04
C ASP A 176 14.62 -1.81 0.01
N LYS A 177 15.92 -1.78 0.14
CA LYS A 177 16.68 -2.33 1.27
C LYS A 177 17.26 -1.18 2.07
N TYR A 178 16.67 -0.90 3.21
CA TYR A 178 17.04 0.21 4.07
C TYR A 178 17.83 -0.26 5.28
N ASN A 179 18.95 0.40 5.57
CA ASN A 179 19.76 0.18 6.77
C ASN A 179 19.64 1.39 7.70
N ARG A 180 18.91 1.21 8.80
CA ARG A 180 18.64 2.27 9.79
C ARG A 180 19.89 2.83 10.44
N ARG A 181 20.94 2.01 10.69
CA ARG A 181 22.16 2.46 11.33
C ARG A 181 22.99 3.42 10.47
N THR A 182 22.95 3.23 9.16
CA THR A 182 23.73 4.03 8.21
C THR A 182 22.90 5.05 7.45
N GLY A 183 21.56 4.92 7.47
CA GLY A 183 20.65 5.70 6.65
C GLY A 183 20.71 5.35 5.15
N GLN A 184 21.40 4.27 4.78
CA GLN A 184 21.51 3.86 3.38
C GLN A 184 20.25 3.18 2.91
N ASN A 185 19.77 3.60 1.74
CA ASN A 185 18.68 2.97 1.01
C ASN A 185 19.19 2.48 -0.35
N LEU A 186 18.94 1.22 -0.67
CA LEU A 186 19.36 0.58 -1.92
C LEU A 186 18.17 -0.07 -2.59
N GLU A 187 17.96 0.21 -3.86
CA GLU A 187 17.02 -0.55 -4.68
C GLU A 187 17.59 -1.93 -4.99
N VAL A 188 16.82 -2.97 -4.68
CA VAL A 188 17.25 -4.38 -4.82
C VAL A 188 16.23 -5.21 -5.60
N ASN A 189 15.70 -4.66 -6.65
CA ASN A 189 14.58 -5.21 -7.43
C ASN A 189 14.95 -6.52 -8.17
N PRO A 190 14.06 -7.53 -8.20
CA PRO A 190 14.26 -8.69 -9.07
C PRO A 190 14.09 -8.35 -10.56
N TYR A 191 13.10 -7.52 -10.88
CA TYR A 191 12.79 -7.05 -12.21
C TYR A 191 12.00 -5.73 -12.13
N PRO A 192 12.67 -4.58 -12.12
CA PRO A 192 11.99 -3.29 -12.06
C PRO A 192 11.22 -3.03 -13.37
N TRP A 193 9.98 -2.55 -13.24
CA TRP A 193 9.14 -2.17 -14.37
C TRP A 193 8.31 -0.93 -14.00
N MET A 194 8.61 0.16 -14.68
CA MET A 194 7.80 1.38 -14.57
C MET A 194 6.66 1.32 -15.59
N TYR A 195 5.42 1.20 -15.14
CA TYR A 195 4.27 0.86 -15.98
C TYR A 195 3.09 1.83 -15.90
N SER A 196 3.28 3.05 -15.44
CA SER A 196 2.18 4.00 -15.32
C SER A 196 1.44 4.19 -16.65
N GLY A 197 0.16 3.82 -16.69
CA GLY A 197 -0.71 3.90 -17.86
C GLY A 197 -0.77 2.63 -18.73
N GLU A 198 0.05 1.62 -18.47
CA GLU A 198 0.06 0.37 -19.25
C GLU A 198 -0.99 -0.62 -18.71
N PRO A 199 -1.80 -1.28 -19.55
CA PRO A 199 -2.71 -2.33 -19.10
C PRO A 199 -1.92 -3.58 -18.64
N SER A 200 -2.49 -4.36 -17.73
CA SER A 200 -1.84 -5.57 -17.20
C SER A 200 -1.45 -6.58 -18.29
N SER A 201 -2.13 -6.60 -19.42
CA SER A 201 -1.81 -7.45 -20.58
C SER A 201 -0.49 -7.11 -21.27
N GLU A 202 0.00 -5.89 -21.14
CA GLU A 202 1.24 -5.39 -21.76
C GLU A 202 2.43 -5.40 -20.78
N ILE A 203 2.15 -5.50 -19.48
CA ILE A 203 3.18 -5.50 -18.42
C ILE A 203 3.86 -6.88 -18.38
N ARG A 204 5.15 -6.91 -18.59
CA ARG A 204 5.94 -8.16 -18.58
C ARG A 204 6.06 -8.77 -17.17
N GLU A 205 6.33 -7.95 -16.15
CA GLU A 205 6.29 -8.34 -14.75
C GLU A 205 5.25 -7.48 -14.03
N ARG A 206 4.16 -8.10 -13.64
CA ARG A 206 2.98 -7.46 -13.06
C ARG A 206 3.16 -7.32 -11.55
N TRP A 207 3.63 -6.16 -11.11
CA TRP A 207 3.76 -5.83 -9.71
C TRP A 207 2.51 -5.08 -9.24
N GLN A 208 1.80 -5.64 -8.31
CA GLN A 208 0.63 -5.00 -7.72
C GLN A 208 1.06 -4.07 -6.58
N TRP A 209 0.26 -3.05 -6.28
CA TRP A 209 0.51 -2.08 -5.21
C TRP A 209 0.96 -2.72 -3.89
N THR A 210 0.25 -3.77 -3.43
CA THR A 210 0.53 -4.49 -2.19
C THR A 210 1.17 -5.85 -2.44
N TYR A 211 2.16 -5.94 -3.33
CA TYR A 211 2.82 -7.22 -3.57
C TYR A 211 3.53 -7.76 -2.33
N PRO A 212 3.46 -9.08 -2.09
CA PRO A 212 4.12 -9.72 -0.95
C PRO A 212 5.64 -9.51 -0.91
N VAL A 213 6.14 -9.16 0.29
CA VAL A 213 7.56 -9.11 0.64
C VAL A 213 7.70 -9.84 1.97
N ILE A 214 8.20 -11.09 1.97
CA ILE A 214 8.09 -12.01 3.11
C ILE A 214 9.36 -12.84 3.27
N PHE A 215 9.98 -12.81 4.45
CA PHE A 215 11.03 -13.77 4.80
C PHE A 215 10.47 -15.17 5.02
N SER A 216 11.24 -16.18 4.64
CA SER A 216 10.93 -17.57 4.98
C SER A 216 11.10 -17.78 6.50
N PRO A 217 10.06 -18.25 7.20
CA PRO A 217 10.20 -18.58 8.62
C PRO A 217 11.03 -19.83 8.87
N ALA A 218 11.16 -20.74 7.89
CA ALA A 218 11.96 -21.95 7.98
C ALA A 218 13.44 -21.71 7.63
N ASP A 219 13.72 -20.74 6.76
CA ASP A 219 15.09 -20.28 6.46
C ASP A 219 15.15 -18.75 6.38
N PRO A 220 15.53 -18.07 7.46
CA PRO A 220 15.49 -16.63 7.57
C PRO A 220 16.52 -15.89 6.67
N LYS A 221 17.28 -16.58 5.84
CA LYS A 221 18.13 -15.97 4.81
C LYS A 221 17.35 -15.70 3.52
N ILE A 222 16.23 -16.41 3.33
CA ILE A 222 15.46 -16.37 2.11
C ILE A 222 14.37 -15.30 2.23
N LEU A 223 14.39 -14.34 1.32
CA LEU A 223 13.31 -13.38 1.12
C LEU A 223 12.56 -13.73 -0.16
N TYR A 224 11.24 -13.73 -0.10
CA TYR A 224 10.33 -13.89 -1.24
C TYR A 224 9.65 -12.58 -1.57
N VAL A 225 9.48 -12.32 -2.88
CA VAL A 225 8.58 -11.29 -3.43
C VAL A 225 7.80 -11.89 -4.59
N SER A 226 6.65 -11.30 -4.94
CA SER A 226 5.84 -11.83 -6.02
C SER A 226 5.26 -10.77 -6.96
N SER A 227 5.38 -11.02 -8.24
CA SER A 227 4.59 -10.51 -9.36
C SER A 227 3.52 -11.55 -9.71
N GLN A 228 3.29 -11.87 -11.00
CA GLN A 228 2.61 -13.11 -11.41
C GLN A 228 3.47 -14.36 -11.16
N ARG A 229 4.75 -14.15 -10.82
CA ARG A 229 5.74 -15.18 -10.48
C ARG A 229 6.18 -15.02 -9.04
N LEU A 230 6.63 -16.11 -8.45
CA LEU A 230 7.32 -16.06 -7.17
C LEU A 230 8.82 -15.90 -7.39
N TRP A 231 9.43 -14.93 -6.73
CA TRP A 231 10.86 -14.64 -6.77
C TRP A 231 11.50 -14.91 -5.42
N LYS A 232 12.75 -15.36 -5.43
CA LYS A 232 13.56 -15.66 -4.25
C LYS A 232 14.92 -14.99 -4.32
N THR A 233 15.38 -14.42 -3.19
CA THR A 233 16.76 -14.03 -2.94
C THR A 233 17.30 -14.69 -1.68
N PRO A 234 18.51 -15.26 -1.69
CA PRO A 234 19.18 -15.80 -0.50
C PRO A 234 20.21 -14.84 0.10
N ASP A 235 20.45 -13.69 -0.54
CA ASP A 235 21.58 -12.80 -0.30
C ASP A 235 21.17 -11.32 -0.15
N GLY A 236 19.90 -11.10 0.25
CA GLY A 236 19.37 -9.76 0.52
C GLY A 236 19.23 -8.90 -0.72
N GLY A 237 18.79 -9.48 -1.83
CA GLY A 237 18.46 -8.78 -3.07
C GLY A 237 19.63 -8.56 -4.02
N ARG A 238 20.80 -9.14 -3.77
CA ARG A 238 21.93 -9.08 -4.72
C ARG A 238 21.70 -9.97 -5.94
N THR A 239 21.09 -11.14 -5.72
CA THR A 239 20.69 -12.07 -6.79
C THR A 239 19.25 -12.50 -6.60
N TRP A 240 18.54 -12.74 -7.70
CA TRP A 240 17.15 -13.18 -7.69
C TRP A 240 16.96 -14.37 -8.62
N THR A 241 16.10 -15.29 -8.19
CA THR A 241 15.68 -16.44 -9.00
C THR A 241 14.16 -16.48 -9.04
N ALA A 242 13.58 -16.54 -10.26
CA ALA A 242 12.18 -16.87 -10.42
C ALA A 242 11.95 -18.34 -10.10
N LEU A 243 11.11 -18.62 -9.09
CA LEU A 243 10.76 -19.96 -8.64
C LEU A 243 9.59 -20.56 -9.41
N SER A 244 8.87 -19.74 -10.18
CA SER A 244 7.68 -20.18 -10.92
C SER A 244 7.58 -19.53 -12.28
N GLY A 245 6.75 -20.11 -13.14
CA GLY A 245 6.10 -19.42 -14.24
C GLY A 245 4.98 -18.49 -13.75
N ASP A 246 4.07 -18.10 -14.63
CA ASP A 246 2.85 -17.39 -14.28
C ASP A 246 1.90 -18.35 -13.52
N LEU A 247 1.56 -18.00 -12.27
CA LEU A 247 0.66 -18.77 -11.40
C LEU A 247 -0.74 -18.16 -11.29
N THR A 248 -1.11 -17.33 -12.27
CA THR A 248 -2.42 -16.69 -12.34
C THR A 248 -3.30 -17.30 -13.42
N ARG A 249 -4.57 -16.89 -13.52
CA ARG A 249 -5.44 -17.30 -14.64
C ARG A 249 -4.96 -16.71 -15.94
N HIS A 250 -4.37 -15.52 -15.90
CA HIS A 250 -3.93 -14.77 -17.06
C HIS A 250 -5.06 -14.62 -18.11
N ASP A 251 -6.27 -14.29 -17.64
CA ASP A 251 -7.44 -14.12 -18.53
C ASP A 251 -7.36 -12.76 -19.24
N PRO A 252 -7.15 -12.73 -20.57
CA PRO A 252 -7.01 -11.47 -21.30
C PRO A 252 -8.23 -10.53 -21.16
N ARG A 253 -9.42 -11.09 -20.89
CA ARG A 253 -10.64 -10.31 -20.72
C ARG A 253 -10.64 -9.41 -19.48
N THR A 254 -9.79 -9.72 -18.50
CA THR A 254 -9.67 -8.99 -17.23
C THR A 254 -8.41 -8.14 -17.14
N MET A 255 -7.56 -8.14 -18.15
CA MET A 255 -6.24 -7.53 -18.12
C MET A 255 -6.11 -6.27 -19.00
N GLY A 256 -7.23 -5.75 -19.51
CA GLY A 256 -7.28 -4.53 -20.31
C GLY A 256 -7.07 -3.26 -19.48
N HIS A 257 -7.20 -2.10 -20.14
CA HIS A 257 -7.21 -0.81 -19.47
C HIS A 257 -8.35 -0.70 -18.46
N SER A 258 -8.07 -0.09 -17.33
CA SER A 258 -9.07 0.37 -16.36
C SER A 258 -9.32 1.88 -16.50
N GLY A 259 -10.40 2.39 -15.91
CA GLY A 259 -10.73 3.82 -15.89
C GLY A 259 -11.61 4.32 -17.04
N GLY A 260 -11.96 3.49 -17.98
CA GLY A 260 -12.91 3.79 -19.07
C GLY A 260 -12.41 4.79 -20.11
N PRO A 261 -13.28 5.23 -21.07
CA PRO A 261 -12.82 5.81 -22.32
C PRO A 261 -12.22 7.22 -22.19
N ILE A 262 -12.50 7.93 -21.11
CA ILE A 262 -12.05 9.33 -20.94
C ILE A 262 -10.69 9.40 -20.25
N THR A 263 -10.43 8.52 -19.32
CA THR A 263 -9.20 8.49 -18.52
C THR A 263 -8.74 7.07 -18.33
N GLY A 264 -7.58 6.73 -18.88
CA GLY A 264 -6.89 5.52 -18.50
C GLY A 264 -6.42 5.64 -17.05
N ASP A 265 -6.71 4.65 -16.23
CA ASP A 265 -6.30 4.60 -14.84
C ASP A 265 -5.58 3.28 -14.58
N MET A 266 -4.26 3.30 -14.81
CA MET A 266 -3.39 2.16 -14.62
C MET A 266 -2.19 2.58 -13.80
N ASN A 267 -2.29 2.31 -12.49
CA ASN A 267 -1.21 2.46 -11.52
C ASN A 267 -0.98 1.11 -10.81
N GLY A 268 -0.25 1.10 -9.72
CA GLY A 268 -0.01 -0.12 -8.96
C GLY A 268 -1.26 -0.87 -8.49
N PRO A 269 -2.31 -0.19 -7.96
CA PRO A 269 -3.55 -0.84 -7.48
C PRO A 269 -4.34 -1.56 -8.57
N GLU A 270 -4.32 -1.08 -9.82
CA GLU A 270 -5.09 -1.61 -10.94
C GLU A 270 -4.39 -2.78 -11.64
N VAL A 271 -3.11 -3.04 -11.34
CA VAL A 271 -2.40 -4.21 -11.87
C VAL A 271 -3.06 -5.48 -11.38
N TYR A 272 -3.44 -6.34 -12.32
CA TYR A 272 -4.24 -7.54 -12.07
C TYR A 272 -3.58 -8.81 -12.66
N ALA A 273 -4.06 -9.98 -12.24
CA ALA A 273 -3.47 -11.28 -12.50
C ALA A 273 -2.07 -11.40 -11.90
N VAL A 274 -1.98 -11.25 -10.58
CA VAL A 274 -0.76 -11.32 -9.78
C VAL A 274 -0.88 -12.31 -8.63
N ILE A 275 0.24 -12.79 -8.12
CA ILE A 275 0.28 -13.48 -6.82
C ILE A 275 0.10 -12.43 -5.73
N PHE A 276 -1.03 -12.45 -5.04
CA PHE A 276 -1.40 -11.47 -4.02
C PHE A 276 -1.13 -11.95 -2.59
N ALA A 277 -0.99 -13.25 -2.40
CA ALA A 277 -0.66 -13.87 -1.12
C ALA A 277 0.42 -14.95 -1.27
N VAL A 278 1.38 -14.95 -0.37
CA VAL A 278 2.43 -15.98 -0.27
C VAL A 278 2.44 -16.51 1.17
N GLY A 279 2.36 -17.83 1.32
CA GLY A 279 2.42 -18.54 2.60
C GLY A 279 3.61 -19.49 2.64
N PRO A 280 4.82 -19.04 3.03
CA PRO A 280 5.96 -19.94 3.17
C PRO A 280 5.74 -20.94 4.31
N GLY A 281 6.16 -22.17 4.11
CA GLY A 281 6.14 -23.23 5.13
C GLY A 281 6.94 -22.83 6.37
N LYS A 282 6.36 -23.03 7.56
CA LYS A 282 6.99 -22.62 8.82
C LYS A 282 8.03 -23.63 9.33
N LYS A 283 8.03 -24.87 8.83
CA LYS A 283 8.96 -25.96 9.20
C LYS A 283 9.83 -26.43 8.04
N ASP A 284 9.40 -26.25 6.82
CA ASP A 284 10.09 -26.67 5.62
C ASP A 284 10.09 -25.56 4.57
N ALA A 285 11.27 -25.06 4.25
CA ALA A 285 11.45 -24.00 3.27
C ALA A 285 11.13 -24.43 1.82
N ASN A 286 11.01 -25.74 1.56
CA ASN A 286 10.59 -26.26 0.26
C ASN A 286 9.09 -26.14 0.02
N ILE A 287 8.29 -25.94 1.08
CA ILE A 287 6.84 -25.79 0.98
C ILE A 287 6.50 -24.31 0.89
N ILE A 288 5.87 -23.92 -0.20
CA ILE A 288 5.42 -22.54 -0.40
C ILE A 288 4.05 -22.55 -1.06
N TRP A 289 3.11 -21.86 -0.45
CA TRP A 289 1.77 -21.63 -0.99
C TRP A 289 1.70 -20.26 -1.65
N THR A 290 0.97 -20.16 -2.76
CA THR A 290 0.67 -18.88 -3.42
C THR A 290 -0.81 -18.79 -3.73
N GLY A 291 -1.34 -17.57 -3.64
CA GLY A 291 -2.70 -17.25 -4.01
C GLY A 291 -2.76 -16.01 -4.88
N SER A 292 -3.48 -16.09 -5.99
CA SER A 292 -3.61 -14.96 -6.93
C SER A 292 -4.84 -14.10 -6.63
N ASP A 293 -4.82 -12.87 -7.12
CA ASP A 293 -5.96 -11.96 -7.03
C ASP A 293 -7.11 -12.35 -7.98
N ASP A 294 -6.83 -13.17 -8.99
CA ASP A 294 -7.79 -13.72 -9.95
C ASP A 294 -8.26 -15.15 -9.59
N GLY A 295 -7.96 -15.61 -8.37
CA GLY A 295 -8.61 -16.77 -7.77
C GLY A 295 -7.97 -18.12 -8.06
N LEU A 296 -6.66 -18.23 -8.09
CA LEU A 296 -5.95 -19.49 -8.11
C LEU A 296 -5.11 -19.67 -6.86
N VAL A 297 -5.02 -20.92 -6.40
CA VAL A 297 -4.13 -21.35 -5.32
C VAL A 297 -3.19 -22.42 -5.83
N HIS A 298 -1.89 -22.23 -5.59
CA HIS A 298 -0.86 -23.21 -5.92
C HIS A 298 0.01 -23.51 -4.72
N VAL A 299 0.62 -24.71 -4.72
CA VAL A 299 1.62 -25.11 -3.73
C VAL A 299 2.79 -25.77 -4.42
N THR A 300 4.00 -25.47 -3.97
CA THR A 300 5.21 -26.27 -4.22
C THR A 300 5.61 -27.01 -2.96
N ARG A 301 6.21 -28.19 -3.12
CA ARG A 301 6.76 -29.03 -2.04
C ARG A 301 8.23 -29.34 -2.24
N ASP A 302 8.84 -28.77 -3.26
CA ASP A 302 10.20 -29.02 -3.72
C ASP A 302 10.98 -27.72 -4.01
N GLY A 303 10.61 -26.64 -3.30
CA GLY A 303 11.31 -25.36 -3.38
C GLY A 303 11.09 -24.58 -4.67
N GLY A 304 9.99 -24.87 -5.38
CA GLY A 304 9.62 -24.18 -6.62
C GLY A 304 9.98 -24.94 -7.90
N THR A 305 10.48 -26.18 -7.81
CA THR A 305 10.78 -27.00 -8.99
C THR A 305 9.49 -27.42 -9.69
N THR A 306 8.47 -27.81 -8.92
CA THR A 306 7.12 -28.11 -9.44
C THR A 306 6.05 -27.38 -8.66
N TRP A 307 4.91 -27.10 -9.30
CA TRP A 307 3.77 -26.42 -8.72
C TRP A 307 2.48 -27.18 -8.98
N ALA A 308 1.75 -27.50 -7.92
CA ALA A 308 0.43 -28.12 -7.98
C ALA A 308 -0.64 -27.04 -7.81
N LYS A 309 -1.65 -27.03 -8.68
CA LYS A 309 -2.85 -26.20 -8.51
C LYS A 309 -3.78 -26.89 -7.50
N VAL A 310 -4.05 -26.21 -6.40
CA VAL A 310 -4.85 -26.72 -5.27
C VAL A 310 -6.00 -25.81 -4.90
N THR A 311 -6.50 -25.04 -5.85
CA THR A 311 -7.64 -24.12 -5.66
C THR A 311 -8.85 -24.92 -5.13
N PRO A 312 -9.44 -24.56 -3.97
CA PRO A 312 -10.63 -25.21 -3.44
C PRO A 312 -11.80 -25.16 -4.45
N ARG A 313 -12.55 -26.24 -4.56
CA ARG A 313 -13.69 -26.32 -5.52
C ARG A 313 -14.79 -25.33 -5.22
N GLU A 314 -15.02 -25.07 -3.94
CA GLU A 314 -16.04 -24.16 -3.42
C GLU A 314 -15.59 -22.70 -3.43
N MET A 315 -14.32 -22.43 -3.79
CA MET A 315 -13.84 -21.05 -3.86
C MET A 315 -14.51 -20.31 -5.03
N PRO A 316 -15.13 -19.16 -4.76
CA PRO A 316 -15.81 -18.41 -5.80
C PRO A 316 -14.83 -17.96 -6.88
N GLU A 317 -15.27 -18.04 -8.13
CA GLU A 317 -14.46 -17.67 -9.29
C GLU A 317 -14.02 -16.19 -9.22
N TYR A 318 -12.77 -15.89 -9.58
CA TYR A 318 -12.13 -14.57 -9.42
C TYR A 318 -12.11 -14.05 -7.97
N GLY A 319 -12.19 -14.93 -6.99
CA GLY A 319 -12.02 -14.56 -5.59
C GLY A 319 -10.56 -14.24 -5.29
N ARG A 320 -10.26 -13.00 -4.87
CA ARG A 320 -8.91 -12.60 -4.47
C ARG A 320 -8.46 -13.37 -3.23
N VAL A 321 -7.41 -14.15 -3.35
CA VAL A 321 -6.75 -14.76 -2.20
C VAL A 321 -5.98 -13.66 -1.45
N SER A 322 -6.51 -13.23 -0.31
CA SER A 322 -5.98 -12.07 0.42
C SER A 322 -4.83 -12.44 1.36
N GLN A 323 -4.85 -13.66 1.90
CA GLN A 323 -3.81 -14.15 2.81
C GLN A 323 -3.80 -15.67 2.84
N ILE A 324 -2.60 -16.23 2.98
CA ILE A 324 -2.38 -17.66 3.25
C ILE A 324 -1.51 -17.79 4.50
N ASP A 325 -1.96 -18.60 5.46
CA ASP A 325 -1.21 -18.95 6.66
C ASP A 325 -0.89 -20.44 6.68
N ALA A 326 0.36 -20.78 6.39
CA ALA A 326 0.85 -22.15 6.48
C ALA A 326 0.97 -22.59 7.95
N SER A 327 0.58 -23.81 8.26
CA SER A 327 0.60 -24.33 9.62
C SER A 327 2.01 -24.46 10.18
N ALA A 328 2.19 -24.09 11.45
CA ALA A 328 3.41 -24.34 12.20
C ALA A 328 3.52 -25.80 12.71
N PHE A 329 2.47 -26.60 12.59
CA PHE A 329 2.39 -27.96 13.15
C PHE A 329 2.42 -29.04 12.08
N ASN A 330 1.61 -28.89 11.05
CA ASN A 330 1.50 -29.83 9.92
C ASN A 330 1.94 -29.15 8.63
N PRO A 331 3.03 -29.58 7.98
CA PRO A 331 3.51 -28.98 6.73
C PRO A 331 2.50 -28.99 5.58
N GLY A 332 1.59 -29.96 5.55
CA GLY A 332 0.52 -30.06 4.54
C GLY A 332 -0.71 -29.22 4.84
N ALA A 333 -0.75 -28.53 5.98
CA ALA A 333 -1.92 -27.76 6.38
C ALA A 333 -1.72 -26.25 6.17
N ALA A 334 -2.78 -25.60 5.68
CA ALA A 334 -2.84 -24.15 5.53
C ALA A 334 -4.27 -23.64 5.68
N TYR A 335 -4.39 -22.37 6.05
CA TYR A 335 -5.62 -21.59 5.96
C TYR A 335 -5.44 -20.51 4.90
N LEU A 336 -6.51 -20.21 4.19
CA LEU A 336 -6.54 -19.05 3.29
C LEU A 336 -7.83 -18.27 3.44
N SER A 337 -7.75 -16.94 3.26
CA SER A 337 -8.89 -16.06 3.20
C SER A 337 -9.07 -15.50 1.78
N VAL A 338 -10.32 -15.41 1.36
CA VAL A 338 -10.71 -14.92 0.03
C VAL A 338 -11.76 -13.84 0.16
N ARG A 339 -11.71 -12.84 -0.71
CA ARG A 339 -12.73 -11.79 -0.81
C ARG A 339 -13.03 -11.42 -2.26
N ARG A 340 -14.25 -10.97 -2.53
CA ARG A 340 -14.71 -10.59 -3.89
C ARG A 340 -15.49 -9.26 -3.94
N PRO A 341 -15.09 -8.20 -3.22
CA PRO A 341 -15.87 -6.96 -3.21
C PRO A 341 -16.00 -6.31 -4.60
N LEU A 342 -15.00 -6.49 -5.48
CA LEU A 342 -15.02 -5.99 -6.86
C LEU A 342 -16.05 -6.70 -7.76
N MET A 343 -16.61 -7.81 -7.29
CA MET A 343 -17.70 -8.57 -7.94
C MET A 343 -19.02 -8.42 -7.17
N ASP A 344 -19.14 -7.36 -6.35
CA ASP A 344 -20.28 -7.08 -5.47
C ASP A 344 -20.63 -8.23 -4.50
N ASP A 345 -19.65 -9.06 -4.18
CA ASP A 345 -19.77 -10.17 -3.25
C ASP A 345 -18.97 -9.84 -1.97
N LYS A 346 -19.69 -9.54 -0.89
CA LYS A 346 -19.12 -9.14 0.41
C LYS A 346 -19.09 -10.29 1.41
N ALA A 347 -19.42 -11.53 0.99
CA ALA A 347 -19.36 -12.69 1.86
C ALA A 347 -17.93 -12.99 2.31
N PRO A 348 -17.73 -13.39 3.57
CA PRO A 348 -16.42 -13.85 4.06
C PRO A 348 -16.17 -15.30 3.62
N TYR A 349 -15.00 -15.55 3.05
CA TYR A 349 -14.58 -16.89 2.66
C TYR A 349 -13.28 -17.26 3.35
N ILE A 350 -13.31 -18.38 4.09
CA ILE A 350 -12.11 -18.99 4.71
C ILE A 350 -12.10 -20.46 4.36
N PHE A 351 -10.96 -20.92 3.85
CA PHE A 351 -10.74 -22.33 3.51
C PHE A 351 -9.58 -22.89 4.32
N LYS A 352 -9.62 -24.20 4.56
CA LYS A 352 -8.59 -24.94 5.27
C LYS A 352 -8.27 -26.21 4.51
N THR A 353 -6.99 -26.54 4.44
CA THR A 353 -6.53 -27.90 4.08
C THR A 353 -5.70 -28.50 5.22
N ALA A 354 -5.56 -29.84 5.24
CA ALA A 354 -4.70 -30.58 6.15
C ALA A 354 -3.65 -31.44 5.43
N ASP A 355 -3.73 -31.54 4.11
CA ASP A 355 -3.01 -32.49 3.27
C ASP A 355 -2.62 -31.96 1.88
N PHE A 356 -2.43 -30.65 1.74
CA PHE A 356 -2.11 -29.87 0.54
C PHE A 356 -3.32 -29.55 -0.39
#